data_4bb17240937e57df97ab7764a4b80bf6
#
_entry.id   4bb17240937e57df97ab7764a4b80bf6
#
_cell.length_a   1.000
_cell.length_b   1.000
_cell.length_c   1.000
_cell.angle_alpha   90.00
_cell.angle_beta   90.00
_cell.angle_gamma   90.00
#
_symmetry.space_group_name_H-M   'P 1'
#
loop_
_entity.id
_entity.type
_entity.pdbx_description
1 polymer ?
#
loop_
_entity_poly.entity_id
_entity_poly.type
_entity_poly.pdbx_seq_one_letter_code
_entity_poly.pdbx_strand_id
1 'polypeptide(L)'
;MNSEIDALKILVIGPSRRRLDDLMTALAQANPGHHLVGRLDRAIDLPRWVEEIAPDAIIMDVDSPSRDTLEQIVVMSDAAPRPIVIFSQDGSPETMRSAVSAGVAAYVVNGLEAERLQPLLQLARLRFEAWQALRDDVLRARQELQEHKMIEQAKRRLMKREGLSEEAAYQALRREAMARRLRLADVARLVIELMPE
;
A
#
# COMPACT_ATOMS: atom_id res chain seq x y z
N MET A 1 -12.63 20.09 -21.19
CA MET A 1 -11.75 18.94 -21.26
C MET A 1 -12.34 17.89 -20.33
N ASN A 2 -13.22 17.04 -20.86
CA ASN A 2 -13.81 15.94 -20.07
C ASN A 2 -12.68 14.95 -19.79
N SER A 3 -12.20 14.90 -18.56
CA SER A 3 -11.49 13.73 -18.08
C SER A 3 -12.46 12.56 -18.22
N GLU A 4 -12.22 11.65 -19.14
CA GLU A 4 -12.84 10.32 -19.13
C GLU A 4 -12.58 9.75 -17.75
N ILE A 5 -13.62 9.71 -16.95
CA ILE A 5 -13.55 9.12 -15.62
C ILE A 5 -13.48 7.63 -15.88
N ASP A 6 -12.29 7.07 -15.68
CA ASP A 6 -12.03 5.65 -15.90
C ASP A 6 -13.09 4.79 -15.20
N ALA A 7 -13.61 3.82 -15.93
CA ALA A 7 -14.47 2.79 -15.40
C ALA A 7 -13.69 1.98 -14.34
N LEU A 8 -14.24 1.83 -13.14
CA LEU A 8 -13.58 1.14 -12.03
C LEU A 8 -14.19 -0.24 -11.81
N LYS A 9 -13.33 -1.22 -11.57
CA LYS A 9 -13.68 -2.53 -11.02
C LYS A 9 -13.79 -2.41 -9.50
N ILE A 10 -14.97 -2.55 -8.96
CA ILE A 10 -15.24 -2.32 -7.56
C ILE A 10 -15.55 -3.64 -6.85
N LEU A 11 -14.80 -3.91 -5.77
CA LEU A 11 -15.09 -4.97 -4.82
C LEU A 11 -15.90 -4.38 -3.67
N VAL A 12 -17.03 -5.01 -3.32
CA VAL A 12 -17.91 -4.57 -2.24
C VAL A 12 -17.88 -5.57 -1.10
N ILE A 13 -17.79 -5.06 0.13
CA ILE A 13 -17.71 -5.87 1.35
C ILE A 13 -18.80 -5.45 2.33
N GLY A 14 -19.52 -6.42 2.84
CA GLY A 14 -20.38 -6.33 4.01
C GLY A 14 -21.82 -5.89 3.86
N PRO A 15 -22.33 -5.31 2.75
CA PRO A 15 -23.67 -4.75 2.77
C PRO A 15 -24.75 -5.83 2.81
N SER A 16 -25.86 -5.54 3.52
CA SER A 16 -27.09 -6.29 3.33
C SER A 16 -27.57 -6.22 1.87
N ARG A 17 -28.37 -7.17 1.42
CA ARG A 17 -28.90 -7.15 0.03
C ARG A 17 -29.51 -5.81 -0.34
N ARG A 18 -30.32 -5.24 0.55
CA ARG A 18 -30.98 -3.94 0.29
C ARG A 18 -29.96 -2.81 0.09
N ARG A 19 -28.97 -2.70 0.97
CA ARG A 19 -27.91 -1.68 0.85
C ARG A 19 -27.03 -1.91 -0.37
N LEU A 20 -26.88 -3.17 -0.81
CA LEU A 20 -26.17 -3.48 -2.03
C LEU A 20 -26.94 -2.95 -3.28
N ASP A 21 -28.25 -3.11 -3.34
CA ASP A 21 -29.06 -2.61 -4.45
C ASP A 21 -29.01 -1.07 -4.53
N ASP A 22 -29.06 -0.40 -3.38
CA ASP A 22 -28.88 1.06 -3.27
C ASP A 22 -27.48 1.48 -3.75
N LEU A 23 -26.43 0.76 -3.36
CA LEU A 23 -25.06 1.02 -3.79
C LEU A 23 -24.87 0.79 -5.29
N MET A 24 -25.42 -0.29 -5.84
CA MET A 24 -25.37 -0.58 -7.28
C MET A 24 -26.07 0.52 -8.10
N THR A 25 -27.22 0.99 -7.62
CA THR A 25 -27.93 2.11 -8.23
C THR A 25 -27.09 3.38 -8.20
N ALA A 26 -26.47 3.69 -7.06
CA ALA A 26 -25.59 4.84 -6.88
C ALA A 26 -24.33 4.75 -7.79
N LEU A 27 -23.73 3.57 -7.91
CA LEU A 27 -22.58 3.35 -8.79
C LEU A 27 -22.94 3.56 -10.26
N ALA A 28 -24.08 3.03 -10.70
CA ALA A 28 -24.56 3.21 -12.08
C ALA A 28 -24.91 4.67 -12.41
N GLN A 29 -25.42 5.42 -11.44
CA GLN A 29 -25.65 6.86 -11.58
C GLN A 29 -24.35 7.67 -11.58
N ALA A 30 -23.37 7.26 -10.76
CA ALA A 30 -22.07 7.92 -10.66
C ALA A 30 -21.29 7.79 -11.98
N ASN A 31 -21.16 6.59 -12.50
CA ASN A 31 -20.58 6.29 -13.81
C ASN A 31 -21.08 4.92 -14.29
N PRO A 32 -21.80 4.86 -15.42
CA PRO A 32 -22.29 3.58 -15.99
C PRO A 32 -21.18 2.59 -16.33
N GLY A 33 -19.94 3.05 -16.44
CA GLY A 33 -18.77 2.21 -16.68
C GLY A 33 -18.22 1.49 -15.43
N HIS A 34 -18.68 1.85 -14.22
CA HIS A 34 -18.27 1.15 -13.00
C HIS A 34 -18.84 -0.26 -12.94
N HIS A 35 -18.00 -1.23 -12.62
CA HIS A 35 -18.39 -2.64 -12.58
C HIS A 35 -18.16 -3.23 -11.18
N LEU A 36 -19.19 -3.84 -10.62
CA LEU A 36 -19.05 -4.69 -9.46
C LEU A 36 -18.38 -6.01 -9.90
N VAL A 37 -17.15 -6.23 -9.46
CA VAL A 37 -16.37 -7.43 -9.81
C VAL A 37 -16.41 -8.52 -8.75
N GLY A 38 -16.90 -8.20 -7.55
CA GLY A 38 -17.06 -9.17 -6.48
C GLY A 38 -17.80 -8.60 -5.29
N ARG A 39 -18.37 -9.49 -4.49
CA ARG A 39 -19.01 -9.19 -3.22
C ARG A 39 -18.54 -10.17 -2.15
N LEU A 40 -18.14 -9.64 -1.00
CA LEU A 40 -17.81 -10.42 0.20
C LEU A 40 -18.74 -9.99 1.34
N ASP A 41 -19.22 -10.96 2.11
CA ASP A 41 -20.05 -10.66 3.27
C ASP A 41 -19.20 -10.12 4.44
N ARG A 42 -17.91 -10.48 4.48
CA ARG A 42 -16.95 -10.06 5.51
C ARG A 42 -15.55 -9.88 4.92
N ALA A 43 -14.74 -9.05 5.54
CA ALA A 43 -13.33 -8.83 5.17
C ALA A 43 -12.42 -9.97 5.71
N ILE A 44 -12.70 -11.21 5.33
CA ILE A 44 -11.88 -12.38 5.68
C ILE A 44 -11.02 -12.70 4.48
N ASP A 45 -9.72 -12.98 4.69
CA ASP A 45 -8.73 -13.25 3.64
C ASP A 45 -8.72 -12.18 2.54
N LEU A 46 -8.91 -10.92 2.94
CA LEU A 46 -9.02 -9.80 2.01
C LEU A 46 -7.83 -9.69 1.04
N PRO A 47 -6.56 -9.89 1.45
CA PRO A 47 -5.43 -9.85 0.53
C PRO A 47 -5.57 -10.85 -0.62
N ARG A 48 -5.97 -12.08 -0.33
CA ARG A 48 -6.18 -13.13 -1.33
C ARG A 48 -7.27 -12.75 -2.34
N TRP A 49 -8.42 -12.26 -1.86
CA TRP A 49 -9.51 -11.83 -2.73
C TRP A 49 -9.12 -10.66 -3.61
N VAL A 50 -8.32 -9.73 -3.08
CA VAL A 50 -7.82 -8.58 -3.87
C VAL A 50 -6.84 -9.05 -4.96
N GLU A 51 -5.99 -10.02 -4.68
CA GLU A 51 -5.10 -10.60 -5.70
C GLU A 51 -5.88 -11.36 -6.79
N GLU A 52 -6.87 -12.18 -6.42
CA GLU A 52 -7.67 -12.98 -7.36
C GLU A 52 -8.58 -12.10 -8.25
N ILE A 53 -9.25 -11.11 -7.65
CA ILE A 53 -10.23 -10.26 -8.34
C ILE A 53 -9.57 -9.08 -9.04
N ALA A 54 -8.43 -8.60 -8.53
CA ALA A 54 -7.72 -7.39 -8.97
C ALA A 54 -8.66 -6.17 -9.14
N PRO A 55 -9.37 -5.75 -8.06
CA PRO A 55 -10.25 -4.58 -8.12
C PRO A 55 -9.45 -3.29 -8.18
N ASP A 56 -10.02 -2.23 -8.75
CA ASP A 56 -9.44 -0.89 -8.76
C ASP A 56 -9.74 -0.12 -7.47
N ALA A 57 -10.86 -0.46 -6.80
CA ALA A 57 -11.28 0.13 -5.53
C ALA A 57 -12.10 -0.86 -4.69
N ILE A 58 -12.11 -0.66 -3.38
CA ILE A 58 -12.88 -1.44 -2.42
C ILE A 58 -13.87 -0.51 -1.71
N ILE A 59 -15.13 -0.89 -1.67
CA ILE A 59 -16.15 -0.23 -0.88
C ILE A 59 -16.56 -1.19 0.24
N MET A 60 -16.44 -0.73 1.48
CA MET A 60 -16.97 -1.42 2.64
C MET A 60 -18.19 -0.68 3.18
N ASP A 61 -19.29 -1.39 3.37
CA ASP A 61 -20.48 -0.88 4.03
C ASP A 61 -20.75 -1.71 5.28
N VAL A 62 -20.40 -1.15 6.41
CA VAL A 62 -20.44 -1.84 7.72
C VAL A 62 -21.03 -0.91 8.77
N ASP A 63 -21.77 -1.46 9.76
CA ASP A 63 -22.32 -0.65 10.84
C ASP A 63 -21.19 -0.02 11.70
N SER A 64 -20.19 -0.83 12.04
CA SER A 64 -18.92 -0.39 12.64
C SER A 64 -17.82 -1.36 12.20
N PRO A 65 -16.66 -0.90 11.70
CA PRO A 65 -15.57 -1.78 11.35
C PRO A 65 -14.98 -2.42 12.61
N SER A 66 -15.01 -3.75 12.68
CA SER A 66 -14.39 -4.48 13.76
C SER A 66 -12.86 -4.36 13.73
N ARG A 67 -12.22 -4.67 14.86
CA ARG A 67 -10.76 -4.73 14.93
C ARG A 67 -10.19 -5.70 13.90
N ASP A 68 -10.77 -6.88 13.75
CA ASP A 68 -10.34 -7.89 12.79
C ASP A 68 -10.45 -7.35 11.35
N THR A 69 -11.51 -6.59 11.03
CA THR A 69 -11.67 -5.93 9.73
C THR A 69 -10.52 -4.94 9.47
N LEU A 70 -10.18 -4.12 10.47
CA LEU A 70 -9.08 -3.15 10.34
C LEU A 70 -7.72 -3.84 10.22
N GLU A 71 -7.49 -4.95 10.93
CA GLU A 71 -6.27 -5.75 10.80
C GLU A 71 -6.14 -6.35 9.39
N GLN A 72 -7.23 -6.84 8.78
CA GLN A 72 -7.23 -7.32 7.39
C GLN A 72 -6.92 -6.19 6.39
N ILE A 73 -7.40 -4.98 6.63
CA ILE A 73 -7.08 -3.81 5.81
C ILE A 73 -5.58 -3.49 5.88
N VAL A 74 -4.97 -3.52 7.08
CA VAL A 74 -3.53 -3.31 7.24
C VAL A 74 -2.74 -4.32 6.42
N VAL A 75 -3.06 -5.61 6.56
CA VAL A 75 -2.37 -6.69 5.82
C VAL A 75 -2.53 -6.50 4.30
N MET A 76 -3.73 -6.18 3.84
CA MET A 76 -4.00 -5.91 2.41
C MET A 76 -3.24 -4.67 1.92
N SER A 77 -3.19 -3.60 2.72
CA SER A 77 -2.46 -2.36 2.36
C SER A 77 -0.95 -2.59 2.20
N ASP A 78 -0.42 -3.65 2.82
CA ASP A 78 0.99 -4.04 2.65
C ASP A 78 1.21 -4.98 1.45
N ALA A 79 0.34 -5.95 1.24
CA ALA A 79 0.51 -6.99 0.24
C ALA A 79 0.00 -6.58 -1.16
N ALA A 80 -1.21 -6.05 -1.23
CA ALA A 80 -1.90 -5.70 -2.49
C ALA A 80 -2.71 -4.40 -2.34
N PRO A 81 -2.05 -3.26 -2.17
CA PRO A 81 -2.70 -2.01 -1.82
C PRO A 81 -3.75 -1.56 -2.85
N ARG A 82 -4.93 -1.17 -2.36
CA ARG A 82 -6.05 -0.61 -3.14
C ARG A 82 -6.72 0.52 -2.34
N PRO A 83 -7.31 1.53 -3.01
CA PRO A 83 -8.11 2.54 -2.32
C PRO A 83 -9.34 1.90 -1.67
N ILE A 84 -9.54 2.14 -0.37
CA ILE A 84 -10.68 1.66 0.40
C ILE A 84 -11.53 2.84 0.83
N VAL A 85 -12.83 2.75 0.58
CA VAL A 85 -13.85 3.66 1.10
C VAL A 85 -14.73 2.88 2.08
N ILE A 86 -14.86 3.36 3.30
CA ILE A 86 -15.77 2.79 4.30
C ILE A 86 -16.98 3.69 4.46
N PHE A 87 -18.17 3.11 4.31
CA PHE A 87 -19.44 3.68 4.76
C PHE A 87 -19.82 3.02 6.08
N SER A 88 -20.07 3.81 7.13
CA SER A 88 -20.35 3.30 8.47
C SER A 88 -21.41 4.12 9.20
N GLN A 89 -22.06 3.51 10.17
CA GLN A 89 -22.90 4.22 11.13
C GLN A 89 -22.08 4.74 12.32
N ASP A 90 -20.89 4.19 12.55
CA ASP A 90 -20.04 4.58 13.66
C ASP A 90 -19.23 5.84 13.29
N GLY A 91 -19.61 6.96 13.87
CA GLY A 91 -18.91 8.25 13.72
C GLY A 91 -17.94 8.57 14.86
N SER A 92 -17.55 7.58 15.68
CA SER A 92 -16.62 7.83 16.79
C SER A 92 -15.24 8.25 16.27
N PRO A 93 -14.61 9.28 16.89
CA PRO A 93 -13.28 9.72 16.49
C PRO A 93 -12.21 8.62 16.61
N GLU A 94 -12.39 7.68 17.51
CA GLU A 94 -11.48 6.56 17.73
C GLU A 94 -11.52 5.58 16.56
N THR A 95 -12.72 5.16 16.14
CA THR A 95 -12.90 4.27 14.99
C THR A 95 -12.41 4.90 13.70
N MET A 96 -12.74 6.19 13.46
CA MET A 96 -12.26 6.92 12.29
C MET A 96 -10.73 7.01 12.25
N ARG A 97 -10.09 7.32 13.40
CA ARG A 97 -8.62 7.37 13.49
C ARG A 97 -8.01 5.99 13.22
N SER A 98 -8.57 4.94 13.78
CA SER A 98 -8.12 3.56 13.57
C SER A 98 -8.23 3.15 12.09
N ALA A 99 -9.33 3.48 11.43
CA ALA A 99 -9.53 3.21 10.02
C ALA A 99 -8.50 3.96 9.13
N VAL A 100 -8.28 5.23 9.39
CA VAL A 100 -7.26 6.02 8.67
C VAL A 100 -5.86 5.45 8.89
N SER A 101 -5.54 5.05 10.13
CA SER A 101 -4.24 4.42 10.45
C SER A 101 -4.06 3.06 9.78
N ALA A 102 -5.15 2.34 9.52
CA ALA A 102 -5.14 1.08 8.76
C ALA A 102 -4.96 1.28 7.23
N GLY A 103 -5.02 2.52 6.73
CA GLY A 103 -4.83 2.81 5.31
C GLY A 103 -6.12 3.06 4.53
N VAL A 104 -7.24 3.30 5.21
CA VAL A 104 -8.53 3.66 4.57
C VAL A 104 -8.40 5.04 3.92
N ALA A 105 -8.73 5.13 2.63
CA ALA A 105 -8.64 6.36 1.86
C ALA A 105 -9.76 7.36 2.17
N ALA A 106 -10.97 6.86 2.49
CA ALA A 106 -12.09 7.68 2.93
C ALA A 106 -13.00 6.91 3.90
N TYR A 107 -13.47 7.60 4.93
CA TYR A 107 -14.43 7.10 5.91
C TYR A 107 -15.65 8.03 5.93
N VAL A 108 -16.83 7.49 5.67
CA VAL A 108 -18.07 8.25 5.52
C VAL A 108 -19.06 7.78 6.58
N VAL A 109 -19.54 8.72 7.38
CA VAL A 109 -20.55 8.46 8.41
C VAL A 109 -21.93 8.83 7.88
N ASN A 110 -22.94 8.00 8.19
CA ASN A 110 -24.34 8.25 7.88
C ASN A 110 -24.70 8.35 6.39
N GLY A 111 -24.43 7.27 5.65
CA GLY A 111 -25.15 7.00 4.42
C GLY A 111 -24.38 7.22 3.12
N LEU A 112 -24.85 6.47 2.14
CA LEU A 112 -24.43 6.55 0.76
C LEU A 112 -25.38 7.50 0.01
N GLU A 113 -24.89 8.68 -0.37
CA GLU A 113 -25.58 9.58 -1.28
C GLU A 113 -25.04 9.36 -2.69
N ALA A 114 -25.90 8.94 -3.62
CA ALA A 114 -25.51 8.58 -4.99
C ALA A 114 -24.74 9.72 -5.70
N GLU A 115 -25.20 10.95 -5.52
CA GLU A 115 -24.61 12.14 -6.14
C GLU A 115 -23.16 12.43 -5.65
N ARG A 116 -22.84 11.96 -4.46
CA ARG A 116 -21.52 12.16 -3.85
C ARG A 116 -20.55 11.02 -4.08
N LEU A 117 -21.03 9.87 -4.56
CA LEU A 117 -20.23 8.66 -4.70
C LEU A 117 -19.06 8.87 -5.67
N GLN A 118 -19.32 9.47 -6.83
CA GLN A 118 -18.30 9.71 -7.84
C GLN A 118 -17.17 10.65 -7.36
N PRO A 119 -17.47 11.85 -6.84
CA PRO A 119 -16.45 12.71 -6.26
C PRO A 119 -15.67 12.05 -5.12
N LEU A 120 -16.34 11.22 -4.31
CA LEU A 120 -15.73 10.50 -3.20
C LEU A 120 -14.74 9.44 -3.68
N LEU A 121 -15.11 8.63 -4.69
CA LEU A 121 -14.22 7.64 -5.29
C LEU A 121 -13.00 8.29 -5.94
N GLN A 122 -13.20 9.40 -6.63
CA GLN A 122 -12.08 10.18 -7.19
C GLN A 122 -11.14 10.68 -6.11
N LEU A 123 -11.68 11.29 -5.05
CA LEU A 123 -10.87 11.79 -3.93
C LEU A 123 -10.12 10.64 -3.23
N ALA A 124 -10.79 9.51 -3.01
CA ALA A 124 -10.18 8.33 -2.40
C ALA A 124 -9.02 7.81 -3.25
N ARG A 125 -9.18 7.77 -4.58
CA ARG A 125 -8.11 7.36 -5.51
C ARG A 125 -6.92 8.32 -5.45
N LEU A 126 -7.16 9.63 -5.55
CA LEU A 126 -6.09 10.63 -5.49
C LEU A 126 -5.32 10.59 -4.16
N ARG A 127 -6.03 10.43 -3.03
CA ARG A 127 -5.40 10.27 -1.71
C ARG A 127 -4.55 9.02 -1.63
N PHE A 128 -5.07 7.92 -2.17
CA PHE A 128 -4.36 6.65 -2.21
C PHE A 128 -3.10 6.73 -3.06
N GLU A 129 -3.15 7.32 -4.25
CA GLU A 129 -1.99 7.55 -5.13
C GLU A 129 -0.92 8.41 -4.44
N ALA A 130 -1.33 9.50 -3.78
CA ALA A 130 -0.42 10.36 -3.02
C ALA A 130 0.22 9.62 -1.83
N TRP A 131 -0.55 8.81 -1.12
CA TRP A 131 -0.06 8.00 -0.02
C TRP A 131 0.91 6.92 -0.49
N GLN A 132 0.62 6.23 -1.60
CA GLN A 132 1.54 5.26 -2.21
C GLN A 132 2.86 5.90 -2.63
N ALA A 133 2.82 7.03 -3.32
CA ALA A 133 4.03 7.73 -3.72
C ALA A 133 4.93 8.07 -2.52
N LEU A 134 4.33 8.60 -1.44
CA LEU A 134 5.06 8.89 -0.20
C LEU A 134 5.64 7.63 0.45
N ARG A 135 4.87 6.54 0.47
CA ARG A 135 5.32 5.26 1.01
C ARG A 135 6.52 4.71 0.24
N ASP A 136 6.46 4.75 -1.09
CA ASP A 136 7.55 4.29 -1.96
C ASP A 136 8.80 5.13 -1.78
N ASP A 137 8.67 6.45 -1.59
CA ASP A 137 9.78 7.35 -1.28
C ASP A 137 10.44 6.98 0.04
N VAL A 138 9.64 6.72 1.09
CA VAL A 138 10.15 6.29 2.39
C VAL A 138 10.86 4.93 2.31
N LEU A 139 10.31 3.99 1.56
CA LEU A 139 10.93 2.66 1.36
C LEU A 139 12.27 2.79 0.62
N ARG A 140 12.32 3.59 -0.45
CA ARG A 140 13.55 3.88 -1.19
C ARG A 140 14.61 4.52 -0.30
N ALA A 141 14.25 5.57 0.43
CA ALA A 141 15.18 6.25 1.34
C ALA A 141 15.73 5.32 2.44
N ARG A 142 14.89 4.43 2.99
CA ARG A 142 15.33 3.42 3.95
C ARG A 142 16.29 2.41 3.34
N GLN A 143 16.02 1.97 2.12
CA GLN A 143 16.89 1.04 1.40
C GLN A 143 18.24 1.67 1.11
N GLU A 144 18.28 2.90 0.60
CA GLU A 144 19.50 3.65 0.34
C GLU A 144 20.35 3.82 1.61
N LEU A 145 19.69 4.16 2.73
CA LEU A 145 20.35 4.27 4.02
C LEU A 145 20.95 2.93 4.49
N GLN A 146 20.23 1.83 4.30
CA GLN A 146 20.72 0.49 4.65
C GLN A 146 21.91 0.10 3.77
N GLU A 147 21.83 0.32 2.45
CA GLU A 147 22.91 0.06 1.51
C GLU A 147 24.15 0.89 1.87
N HIS A 148 23.98 2.17 2.18
CA HIS A 148 25.08 3.03 2.64
C HIS A 148 25.74 2.49 3.92
N LYS A 149 24.94 2.12 4.92
CA LYS A 149 25.47 1.52 6.17
C LYS A 149 26.26 0.23 5.92
N MET A 150 25.76 -0.63 5.03
CA MET A 150 26.49 -1.86 4.66
C MET A 150 27.83 -1.57 3.99
N ILE A 151 27.87 -0.61 3.05
CA ILE A 151 29.10 -0.21 2.38
C ILE A 151 30.11 0.35 3.40
N GLU A 152 29.67 1.22 4.30
CA GLU A 152 30.52 1.77 5.37
C GLU A 152 31.06 0.69 6.31
N GLN A 153 30.24 -0.29 6.65
CA GLN A 153 30.67 -1.41 7.49
C GLN A 153 31.69 -2.30 6.77
N ALA A 154 31.46 -2.60 5.48
CA ALA A 154 32.40 -3.37 4.67
C ALA A 154 33.74 -2.65 4.51
N LYS A 155 33.74 -1.33 4.26
CA LYS A 155 34.95 -0.51 4.23
C LYS A 155 35.74 -0.63 5.51
N ARG A 156 35.07 -0.45 6.66
CA ARG A 156 35.73 -0.56 7.98
C ARG A 156 36.39 -1.92 8.22
N ARG A 157 35.73 -3.01 7.77
CA ARG A 157 36.31 -4.37 7.90
C ARG A 157 37.54 -4.56 7.01
N LEU A 158 37.50 -4.08 5.77
CA LEU A 158 38.66 -4.11 4.87
C LEU A 158 39.80 -3.27 5.41
N MET A 159 39.55 -2.07 5.90
CA MET A 159 40.54 -1.21 6.53
C MET A 159 41.21 -1.90 7.75
N LYS A 160 40.43 -2.51 8.63
CA LYS A 160 40.90 -3.18 9.84
C LYS A 160 41.74 -4.43 9.51
N ARG A 161 41.29 -5.22 8.54
CA ARG A 161 41.82 -6.56 8.26
C ARG A 161 43.00 -6.55 7.28
N GLU A 162 42.93 -5.66 6.29
CA GLU A 162 43.89 -5.58 5.19
C GLU A 162 44.81 -4.33 5.29
N GLY A 163 44.60 -3.48 6.31
CA GLY A 163 45.39 -2.27 6.49
C GLY A 163 45.15 -1.19 5.41
N LEU A 164 44.01 -1.25 4.70
CA LEU A 164 43.73 -0.34 3.64
C LEU A 164 43.31 1.04 4.14
N SER A 165 43.60 2.08 3.36
CA SER A 165 42.94 3.38 3.55
C SER A 165 41.44 3.28 3.17
N GLU A 166 40.63 4.25 3.63
CA GLU A 166 39.20 4.30 3.30
C GLU A 166 38.96 4.31 1.81
N GLU A 167 39.71 5.11 1.08
CA GLU A 167 39.60 5.21 -0.38
C GLU A 167 40.00 3.89 -1.05
N ALA A 168 41.09 3.24 -0.61
CA ALA A 168 41.52 1.95 -1.13
C ALA A 168 40.50 0.85 -0.85
N ALA A 169 39.87 0.84 0.33
CA ALA A 169 38.79 -0.10 0.67
C ALA A 169 37.55 0.10 -0.22
N TYR A 170 37.14 1.34 -0.45
CA TYR A 170 36.05 1.64 -1.36
C TYR A 170 36.34 1.20 -2.80
N GLN A 171 37.54 1.50 -3.31
CA GLN A 171 37.96 1.07 -4.64
C GLN A 171 38.04 -0.46 -4.77
N ALA A 172 38.42 -1.17 -3.72
CA ALA A 172 38.41 -2.62 -3.69
C ALA A 172 36.98 -3.18 -3.83
N LEU A 173 36.00 -2.66 -3.06
CA LEU A 173 34.61 -3.03 -3.18
C LEU A 173 34.08 -2.74 -4.59
N ARG A 174 34.41 -1.57 -5.15
CA ARG A 174 33.94 -1.18 -6.49
C ARG A 174 34.53 -2.07 -7.58
N ARG A 175 35.82 -2.40 -7.54
CA ARG A 175 36.44 -3.33 -8.52
C ARG A 175 35.77 -4.70 -8.47
N GLU A 176 35.52 -5.21 -7.28
CA GLU A 176 34.86 -6.51 -7.10
C GLU A 176 33.42 -6.49 -7.62
N ALA A 177 32.67 -5.41 -7.37
CA ALA A 177 31.33 -5.21 -7.90
C ALA A 177 31.31 -5.22 -9.44
N MET A 178 32.24 -4.52 -10.06
CA MET A 178 32.39 -4.50 -11.52
C MET A 178 32.80 -5.86 -12.08
N ALA A 179 33.77 -6.54 -11.45
CA ALA A 179 34.27 -7.85 -11.89
C ALA A 179 33.16 -8.92 -11.85
N ARG A 180 32.31 -8.89 -10.83
CA ARG A 180 31.19 -9.84 -10.64
C ARG A 180 29.87 -9.38 -11.24
N ARG A 181 29.78 -8.16 -11.77
CA ARG A 181 28.52 -7.54 -12.25
C ARG A 181 27.43 -7.51 -11.17
N LEU A 182 27.83 -7.23 -9.94
CA LEU A 182 26.94 -7.09 -8.77
C LEU A 182 26.82 -5.62 -8.37
N ARG A 183 25.77 -5.30 -7.61
CA ARG A 183 25.68 -3.97 -7.00
C ARG A 183 26.71 -3.85 -5.88
N LEU A 184 27.17 -2.64 -5.61
CA LEU A 184 28.18 -2.36 -4.57
C LEU A 184 27.70 -2.83 -3.18
N ALA A 185 26.42 -2.65 -2.89
CA ALA A 185 25.79 -3.11 -1.63
C ALA A 185 25.81 -4.64 -1.50
N ASP A 186 25.62 -5.39 -2.60
CA ASP A 186 25.65 -6.86 -2.56
C ASP A 186 27.09 -7.36 -2.28
N VAL A 187 28.10 -6.73 -2.86
CA VAL A 187 29.51 -7.02 -2.54
C VAL A 187 29.83 -6.64 -1.10
N ALA A 188 29.35 -5.50 -0.64
CA ALA A 188 29.53 -5.09 0.76
C ALA A 188 28.93 -6.12 1.73
N ARG A 189 27.75 -6.68 1.41
CA ARG A 189 27.13 -7.75 2.19
C ARG A 189 28.02 -8.99 2.23
N LEU A 190 28.54 -9.44 1.09
CA LEU A 190 29.45 -10.58 1.02
C LEU A 190 30.70 -10.37 1.87
N VAL A 191 31.29 -9.18 1.81
CA VAL A 191 32.45 -8.85 2.65
C VAL A 191 32.09 -8.90 4.14
N ILE A 192 30.92 -8.42 4.52
CA ILE A 192 30.43 -8.48 5.90
C ILE A 192 30.23 -9.92 6.36
N GLU A 193 29.69 -10.79 5.53
CA GLU A 193 29.45 -12.20 5.84
C GLU A 193 30.76 -13.01 5.94
N LEU A 194 31.70 -12.77 5.03
CA LEU A 194 32.98 -13.48 4.96
C LEU A 194 34.02 -12.99 5.98
N MET A 195 33.83 -11.80 6.51
CA MET A 195 34.73 -11.16 7.47
C MET A 195 33.94 -10.79 8.74
N PRO A 196 33.56 -11.74 9.59
CA PRO A 196 32.96 -11.43 10.89
C PRO A 196 33.93 -10.60 11.73
N GLU A 197 33.43 -9.83 12.73
CA GLU A 197 34.21 -8.89 13.55
C GLU A 197 35.34 -9.56 14.34
#